data_3933b8b75fe11cd75923c50fc1b12b6d
#
_entry.id   3933b8b75fe11cd75923c50fc1b12b6d
#
_cell.length_a   1.000
_cell.length_b   1.000
_cell.length_c   1.000
_cell.angle_alpha   90.00
_cell.angle_beta   90.00
_cell.angle_gamma   90.00
#
_symmetry.space_group_name_H-M   'P 1'
#
loop_
_entity.id
_entity.type
_entity.pdbx_description
1 polymer ?
#
loop_
_entity_poly.entity_id
_entity_poly.type
_entity_poly.pdbx_seq_one_letter_code
_entity_poly.pdbx_strand_id
1 'polypeptide(L)'
;MSTKIVIISIGVLLLLIAVLGSKKRNSGRSFLNTKFGIPMGIIGILMMIYGSYSSGLVNYNSQIEQVSIGKKLKISGPVSAVKVVYPIDKDSVDCRILTMGVYPESHKNDIWVMIRPTDDKYYPQSDHTNTSYKRDGEWQVVTRFGGDKGEPYDLIIYEADSIASSFFSSTIAKWKEADDYAGLMLEEIPAGANEVERLKVYSRKNCRGVF
;
A
#
# COMPACT_ATOMS: atom_id res chain seq x y z
N MET A 1 17.97 17.00 14.27
CA MET A 1 17.13 16.50 15.38
C MET A 1 15.71 16.35 14.87
N SER A 2 15.10 15.15 14.96
CA SER A 2 13.78 14.92 14.36
C SER A 2 12.71 15.73 15.09
N THR A 3 11.82 16.41 14.36
CA THR A 3 10.68 17.18 14.88
C THR A 3 9.86 16.43 15.93
N LYS A 4 9.82 15.08 15.82
CA LYS A 4 9.12 14.17 16.73
C LYS A 4 9.74 14.10 18.12
N ILE A 5 11.08 14.06 18.20
CA ILE A 5 11.80 14.05 19.48
C ILE A 5 11.50 15.37 20.22
N VAL A 6 11.41 16.46 19.48
CA VAL A 6 11.08 17.78 20.06
C VAL A 6 9.66 17.80 20.64
N ILE A 7 8.66 17.25 19.91
CA ILE A 7 7.26 17.22 20.37
C ILE A 7 7.11 16.35 21.63
N ILE A 8 7.73 15.16 21.63
CA ILE A 8 7.70 14.27 22.82
C ILE A 8 8.40 14.93 24.01
N SER A 9 9.55 15.56 23.80
CA SER A 9 10.28 16.25 24.86
C SER A 9 9.48 17.41 25.47
N ILE A 10 8.76 18.17 24.65
CA ILE A 10 7.88 19.26 25.13
C ILE A 10 6.70 18.66 25.94
N GLY A 11 6.11 17.56 25.49
CA GLY A 11 5.03 16.86 26.20
C GLY A 11 5.47 16.40 27.59
N VAL A 12 6.65 15.78 27.69
CA VAL A 12 7.23 15.34 28.97
C VAL A 12 7.53 16.53 29.89
N LEU A 13 8.07 17.63 29.35
CA LEU A 13 8.35 18.83 30.12
C LEU A 13 7.07 19.47 30.72
N LEU A 14 5.99 19.53 29.94
CA LEU A 14 4.70 20.07 30.41
C LEU A 14 4.09 19.17 31.51
N LEU A 15 4.23 17.85 31.41
CA LEU A 15 3.83 16.92 32.48
C LEU A 15 4.62 17.11 33.77
N LEU A 16 5.95 17.23 33.66
CA LEU A 16 6.82 17.49 34.82
C LEU A 16 6.44 18.80 35.52
N ILE A 17 6.18 19.87 34.79
CA ILE A 17 5.74 21.15 35.32
C ILE A 17 4.39 21.01 36.06
N ALA A 18 3.43 20.27 35.50
CA ALA A 18 2.13 20.02 36.13
C ALA A 18 2.25 19.22 37.43
N VAL A 19 3.09 18.18 37.46
CA VAL A 19 3.33 17.33 38.64
C VAL A 19 4.09 18.08 39.75
N LEU A 20 5.17 18.77 39.39
CA LEU A 20 5.98 19.54 40.37
C LEU A 20 5.21 20.73 40.91
N GLY A 21 4.39 21.38 40.09
CA GLY A 21 3.51 22.50 40.52
C GLY A 21 2.45 22.06 41.53
N SER A 22 2.01 20.80 41.48
CA SER A 22 1.02 20.26 42.42
C SER A 22 1.61 19.88 43.78
N LYS A 23 2.89 19.49 43.85
CA LYS A 23 3.56 19.01 45.08
C LYS A 23 3.95 20.13 46.07
N LYS A 24 4.00 21.40 45.64
CA LYS A 24 4.42 22.53 46.44
C LYS A 24 3.27 23.22 47.22
N ARG A 25 2.26 22.44 47.62
CA ARG A 25 1.03 22.97 48.27
C ARG A 25 1.17 23.36 49.73
N ASN A 26 2.34 23.15 50.37
CA ASN A 26 2.55 23.41 51.80
C ASN A 26 3.34 24.70 52.12
N SER A 27 3.63 25.54 51.16
CA SER A 27 4.28 26.82 51.42
C SER A 27 3.56 27.92 50.61
N GLY A 28 2.84 28.76 51.31
CA GLY A 28 1.92 29.84 51.00
C GLY A 28 2.01 30.71 49.75
N ARG A 29 2.65 30.28 48.65
CA ARG A 29 2.56 30.91 47.31
C ARG A 29 2.67 29.85 46.23
N SER A 30 1.54 29.32 45.78
CA SER A 30 1.53 28.47 44.58
C SER A 30 1.57 29.34 43.34
N PHE A 31 2.63 29.22 42.56
CA PHE A 31 2.84 29.96 41.32
C PHE A 31 1.89 29.54 40.19
N LEU A 32 1.23 28.41 40.33
CA LEU A 32 0.22 27.88 39.36
C LEU A 32 -1.08 27.62 40.10
N ASN A 33 -2.06 28.49 39.86
CA ASN A 33 -3.45 28.27 40.28
C ASN A 33 -3.91 26.92 39.71
N THR A 34 -4.57 26.08 40.51
CA THR A 34 -5.10 24.74 40.13
C THR A 34 -5.93 24.75 38.84
N LYS A 35 -6.46 25.92 38.47
CA LYS A 35 -7.19 26.15 37.20
C LYS A 35 -6.31 25.97 35.94
N PHE A 36 -4.98 26.10 36.04
CA PHE A 36 -4.05 25.96 34.88
C PHE A 36 -3.25 24.67 34.89
N GLY A 37 -3.04 24.02 36.04
CA GLY A 37 -2.24 22.79 36.12
C GLY A 37 -2.90 21.59 35.46
N ILE A 38 -4.22 21.42 35.61
CA ILE A 38 -4.98 20.32 35.02
C ILE A 38 -5.03 20.43 33.48
N PRO A 39 -5.38 21.58 32.87
CA PRO A 39 -5.37 21.69 31.41
C PRO A 39 -3.96 21.52 30.80
N MET A 40 -2.90 21.99 31.47
CA MET A 40 -1.53 21.77 30.99
C MET A 40 -1.12 20.28 30.99
N GLY A 41 -1.51 19.54 32.00
CA GLY A 41 -1.27 18.09 32.06
C GLY A 41 -1.98 17.34 30.94
N ILE A 42 -3.23 17.68 30.68
CA ILE A 42 -4.04 17.08 29.59
C ILE A 42 -3.40 17.37 28.22
N ILE A 43 -2.96 18.61 27.96
CA ILE A 43 -2.28 18.97 26.72
C ILE A 43 -0.97 18.17 26.54
N GLY A 44 -0.20 17.99 27.62
CA GLY A 44 1.02 17.18 27.57
C GLY A 44 0.77 15.72 27.20
N ILE A 45 -0.28 15.11 27.74
CA ILE A 45 -0.69 13.74 27.40
C ILE A 45 -1.16 13.65 25.94
N LEU A 46 -1.98 14.59 25.49
CA LEU A 46 -2.44 14.62 24.10
C LEU A 46 -1.31 14.78 23.11
N MET A 47 -0.30 15.60 23.41
CA MET A 47 0.89 15.73 22.57
C MET A 47 1.73 14.45 22.52
N MET A 48 1.85 13.71 23.64
CA MET A 48 2.53 12.42 23.65
C MET A 48 1.79 11.37 22.83
N ILE A 49 0.47 11.29 22.96
CA ILE A 49 -0.37 10.38 22.17
C ILE A 49 -0.27 10.71 20.69
N TYR A 50 -0.37 11.97 20.32
CA TYR A 50 -0.23 12.42 18.93
C TYR A 50 1.16 12.11 18.36
N GLY A 51 2.22 12.38 19.11
CA GLY A 51 3.61 12.08 18.70
C GLY A 51 3.84 10.58 18.50
N SER A 52 3.25 9.72 19.34
CA SER A 52 3.33 8.25 19.22
C SER A 52 2.50 7.75 18.04
N TYR A 53 1.31 8.28 17.85
CA TYR A 53 0.44 7.92 16.72
C TYR A 53 1.06 8.32 15.37
N SER A 54 1.57 9.55 15.26
CA SER A 54 2.23 10.02 14.04
C SER A 54 3.51 9.25 13.71
N SER A 55 4.23 8.71 14.71
CA SER A 55 5.40 7.86 14.49
C SER A 55 5.04 6.48 13.93
N GLY A 56 3.89 5.92 14.31
CA GLY A 56 3.37 4.67 13.75
C GLY A 56 3.00 4.81 12.27
N LEU A 57 2.30 5.88 11.90
CA LEU A 57 1.90 6.14 10.52
C LEU A 57 3.09 6.42 9.59
N VAL A 58 4.11 7.14 10.07
CA VAL A 58 5.31 7.46 9.26
C VAL A 58 6.21 6.23 9.07
N ASN A 59 6.31 5.33 10.07
CA ASN A 59 7.05 4.08 9.89
C ASN A 59 6.35 3.13 8.91
N TYR A 60 5.02 3.11 8.86
CA TYR A 60 4.31 2.33 7.86
C TYR A 60 4.59 2.81 6.43
N ASN A 61 4.55 4.12 6.19
CA ASN A 61 4.86 4.68 4.88
C ASN A 61 6.34 4.56 4.49
N SER A 62 7.28 4.71 5.46
CA SER A 62 8.71 4.58 5.17
C SER A 62 9.15 3.14 4.91
N GLN A 63 8.47 2.14 5.46
CA GLN A 63 8.72 0.72 5.13
C GLN A 63 8.29 0.39 3.70
N ILE A 64 7.18 0.96 3.22
CA ILE A 64 6.74 0.79 1.83
C ILE A 64 7.69 1.51 0.86
N GLU A 65 8.14 2.71 1.22
CA GLU A 65 9.06 3.49 0.39
C GLU A 65 10.47 2.88 0.32
N GLN A 66 10.96 2.29 1.41
CA GLN A 66 12.26 1.61 1.42
C GLN A 66 12.25 0.28 0.65
N VAL A 67 11.12 -0.44 0.59
CA VAL A 67 11.00 -1.66 -0.21
C VAL A 67 10.98 -1.33 -1.70
N SER A 68 10.43 -0.17 -2.10
CA SER A 68 10.37 0.26 -3.49
C SER A 68 11.68 0.86 -4.03
N ILE A 69 12.54 1.42 -3.17
CA ILE A 69 13.80 2.09 -3.57
C ILE A 69 15.01 1.13 -3.64
N GLY A 70 14.90 -0.07 -3.08
CA GLY A 70 16.07 -0.93 -2.80
C GLY A 70 16.50 -1.89 -3.89
N LYS A 71 15.70 -2.17 -4.90
CA LYS A 71 16.05 -3.11 -5.98
C LYS A 71 15.84 -2.47 -7.35
N LYS A 72 16.80 -1.69 -7.79
CA LYS A 72 16.96 -1.42 -9.22
C LYS A 72 17.21 -2.76 -9.91
N LEU A 73 16.25 -3.24 -10.70
CA LEU A 73 16.40 -4.47 -11.46
C LEU A 73 17.60 -4.30 -12.43
N LYS A 74 18.66 -5.06 -12.21
CA LYS A 74 19.78 -5.10 -13.15
C LYS A 74 19.38 -5.94 -14.36
N ILE A 75 18.83 -5.28 -15.36
CA ILE A 75 18.52 -5.92 -16.63
C ILE A 75 19.70 -5.65 -17.56
N SER A 76 20.30 -6.72 -18.05
CA SER A 76 21.37 -6.65 -19.04
C SER A 76 20.76 -6.82 -20.43
N GLY A 77 20.71 -5.73 -21.19
CA GLY A 77 20.25 -5.71 -22.57
C GLY A 77 18.97 -4.89 -22.81
N PRO A 78 18.65 -4.59 -24.07
CA PRO A 78 17.44 -3.85 -24.41
C PRO A 78 16.18 -4.67 -24.12
N VAL A 79 15.23 -4.05 -23.44
CA VAL A 79 13.89 -4.62 -23.19
C VAL A 79 13.10 -4.48 -24.49
N SER A 80 12.65 -5.61 -25.07
CA SER A 80 11.92 -5.65 -26.35
C SER A 80 10.41 -5.80 -26.19
N ALA A 81 9.93 -6.20 -25.00
CA ALA A 81 8.51 -6.41 -24.71
C ALA A 81 8.24 -6.15 -23.22
N VAL A 82 6.95 -5.99 -22.87
CA VAL A 82 6.51 -6.01 -21.47
C VAL A 82 6.77 -7.39 -20.89
N LYS A 83 7.41 -7.45 -19.72
CA LYS A 83 7.76 -8.70 -19.04
C LYS A 83 7.59 -8.59 -17.55
N VAL A 84 7.14 -9.67 -16.90
CA VAL A 84 7.18 -9.82 -15.45
C VAL A 84 8.58 -10.21 -15.01
N VAL A 85 9.05 -9.63 -13.92
CA VAL A 85 10.32 -9.99 -13.27
C VAL A 85 10.05 -10.63 -11.90
N TYR A 86 8.97 -10.22 -11.25
CA TYR A 86 8.51 -10.81 -10.00
C TYR A 86 6.97 -10.73 -9.90
N PRO A 87 6.31 -11.81 -9.48
CA PRO A 87 6.85 -13.15 -9.20
C PRO A 87 7.29 -13.89 -10.46
N ILE A 88 7.99 -15.01 -10.31
CA ILE A 88 8.27 -15.93 -11.41
C ILE A 88 7.22 -17.02 -11.50
N ASP A 89 7.16 -17.73 -12.64
CA ASP A 89 6.22 -18.82 -12.83
C ASP A 89 6.38 -19.91 -11.76
N LYS A 90 5.24 -20.37 -11.22
CA LYS A 90 5.13 -21.36 -10.15
C LYS A 90 5.60 -20.91 -8.77
N ASP A 91 5.84 -19.63 -8.57
CA ASP A 91 6.17 -19.09 -7.23
C ASP A 91 5.04 -19.29 -6.22
N SER A 92 5.44 -19.45 -4.96
CA SER A 92 4.53 -19.32 -3.82
C SER A 92 4.57 -17.88 -3.29
N VAL A 93 3.43 -17.20 -3.34
CA VAL A 93 3.29 -15.79 -3.04
C VAL A 93 2.51 -15.53 -1.74
N ASP A 94 2.79 -14.41 -1.09
CA ASP A 94 2.00 -13.94 0.06
C ASP A 94 0.68 -13.33 -0.41
N CYS A 95 -0.27 -13.11 0.52
CA CYS A 95 -1.60 -12.56 0.22
C CYS A 95 -1.55 -11.19 -0.48
N ARG A 96 -0.45 -10.48 -0.30
CA ARG A 96 -0.19 -9.20 -0.94
C ARG A 96 1.28 -9.14 -1.34
N ILE A 97 1.54 -8.91 -2.61
CA ILE A 97 2.89 -8.75 -3.14
C ILE A 97 2.97 -7.50 -4.01
N LEU A 98 4.18 -7.04 -4.27
CA LEU A 98 4.45 -6.07 -5.32
C LEU A 98 4.84 -6.86 -6.58
N THR A 99 3.93 -6.94 -7.55
CA THR A 99 4.24 -7.47 -8.87
C THR A 99 5.02 -6.43 -9.64
N MET A 100 6.15 -6.83 -10.22
CA MET A 100 7.08 -5.93 -10.89
C MET A 100 7.51 -6.49 -12.23
N GLY A 101 7.79 -5.59 -13.15
CA GLY A 101 8.27 -5.96 -14.46
C GLY A 101 8.96 -4.81 -15.19
N VAL A 102 9.21 -5.04 -16.46
CA VAL A 102 9.89 -4.10 -17.33
C VAL A 102 9.10 -3.88 -18.61
N TYR A 103 9.33 -2.75 -19.26
CA TYR A 103 8.72 -2.41 -20.54
C TYR A 103 9.72 -1.65 -21.45
N PRO A 104 9.56 -1.74 -22.79
CA PRO A 104 10.39 -0.98 -23.71
C PRO A 104 10.15 0.53 -23.57
N GLU A 105 11.16 1.36 -23.82
CA GLU A 105 11.01 2.84 -23.79
C GLU A 105 9.94 3.35 -24.75
N SER A 106 9.70 2.66 -25.86
CA SER A 106 8.67 3.00 -26.85
C SER A 106 7.24 2.64 -26.40
N HIS A 107 7.08 1.94 -25.28
CA HIS A 107 5.79 1.44 -24.80
C HIS A 107 4.89 2.58 -24.31
N LYS A 108 3.69 2.69 -24.89
CA LYS A 108 2.73 3.80 -24.61
C LYS A 108 1.50 3.35 -23.82
N ASN A 109 1.07 2.09 -24.01
CA ASN A 109 -0.14 1.56 -23.42
C ASN A 109 -0.01 1.46 -21.88
N ASP A 110 -1.14 1.38 -21.21
CA ASP A 110 -1.16 1.05 -19.78
C ASP A 110 -0.86 -0.44 -19.58
N ILE A 111 -0.22 -0.75 -18.46
CA ILE A 111 0.06 -2.14 -18.07
C ILE A 111 -0.90 -2.49 -16.94
N TRP A 112 -1.71 -3.52 -17.13
CA TRP A 112 -2.63 -4.04 -16.15
C TRP A 112 -2.24 -5.43 -15.71
N VAL A 113 -2.33 -5.68 -14.41
CA VAL A 113 -2.21 -7.02 -13.84
C VAL A 113 -3.61 -7.49 -13.47
N MET A 114 -3.94 -8.70 -13.87
CA MET A 114 -5.14 -9.40 -13.44
C MET A 114 -4.77 -10.69 -12.74
N ILE A 115 -5.53 -11.05 -11.72
CA ILE A 115 -5.53 -12.39 -11.18
C ILE A 115 -6.77 -13.13 -11.66
N ARG A 116 -6.61 -14.41 -11.94
CA ARG A 116 -7.69 -15.34 -12.25
C ARG A 116 -7.57 -16.53 -11.32
N PRO A 117 -8.41 -16.58 -10.27
CA PRO A 117 -8.51 -17.73 -9.35
C PRO A 117 -9.17 -18.95 -10.02
N THR A 118 -9.54 -19.92 -9.21
CA THR A 118 -10.23 -21.16 -9.63
C THR A 118 -11.70 -20.94 -10.01
N ASP A 119 -12.26 -19.74 -9.78
CA ASP A 119 -13.60 -19.35 -10.20
C ASP A 119 -13.70 -18.91 -11.68
N ASP A 120 -12.57 -18.94 -12.39
CA ASP A 120 -12.42 -18.57 -13.79
C ASP A 120 -12.72 -17.11 -14.13
N LYS A 121 -12.83 -16.23 -13.11
CA LYS A 121 -13.08 -14.81 -13.28
C LYS A 121 -11.80 -13.98 -13.22
N TYR A 122 -11.84 -12.82 -13.83
CA TYR A 122 -10.70 -11.90 -13.95
C TYR A 122 -10.86 -10.73 -12.99
N TYR A 123 -9.84 -10.48 -12.17
CA TYR A 123 -9.82 -9.44 -11.15
C TYR A 123 -8.69 -8.46 -11.41
N PRO A 124 -8.95 -7.30 -12.04
CA PRO A 124 -7.93 -6.30 -12.29
C PRO A 124 -7.35 -5.75 -10.98
N GLN A 125 -6.05 -5.57 -10.95
CA GLN A 125 -5.28 -5.08 -9.82
C GLN A 125 -4.81 -3.66 -10.08
N SER A 126 -4.90 -2.78 -9.08
CA SER A 126 -4.41 -1.41 -9.21
C SER A 126 -3.91 -0.86 -7.88
N ASP A 127 -3.04 0.14 -7.94
CA ASP A 127 -2.58 0.94 -6.82
C ASP A 127 -3.39 2.23 -6.70
N HIS A 128 -4.53 2.18 -6.04
CA HIS A 128 -5.41 3.31 -5.72
C HIS A 128 -6.22 3.89 -6.88
N THR A 129 -5.65 4.14 -8.02
CA THR A 129 -6.35 4.91 -9.02
C THR A 129 -6.53 4.23 -10.34
N ASN A 130 -5.59 3.43 -10.86
CA ASN A 130 -5.87 2.95 -12.20
C ASN A 130 -5.01 1.80 -12.66
N THR A 131 -3.77 1.98 -12.95
CA THR A 131 -2.94 1.02 -13.64
C THR A 131 -1.70 0.71 -12.80
N SER A 132 -0.78 -0.05 -13.33
CA SER A 132 0.53 -0.19 -12.72
C SER A 132 1.29 1.15 -12.78
N TYR A 133 2.07 1.41 -11.74
CA TYR A 133 3.01 2.52 -11.75
C TYR A 133 4.13 2.23 -12.74
N LYS A 134 4.41 3.16 -13.67
CA LYS A 134 5.45 3.05 -14.70
C LYS A 134 6.49 4.14 -14.54
N ARG A 135 7.77 3.76 -14.53
CA ARG A 135 8.90 4.69 -14.45
C ARG A 135 10.19 4.05 -14.96
N ASP A 136 10.90 4.77 -15.80
CA ASP A 136 12.27 4.44 -16.24
C ASP A 136 12.41 3.00 -16.80
N GLY A 137 11.44 2.52 -17.57
CA GLY A 137 11.43 1.18 -18.14
C GLY A 137 10.98 0.07 -17.18
N GLU A 138 10.62 0.42 -15.95
CA GLU A 138 10.10 -0.49 -14.93
C GLU A 138 8.62 -0.19 -14.62
N TRP A 139 7.84 -1.23 -14.34
CA TRP A 139 6.47 -1.11 -13.87
C TRP A 139 6.23 -1.94 -12.62
N GLN A 140 5.27 -1.52 -11.80
CA GLN A 140 4.89 -2.24 -10.60
C GLN A 140 3.43 -2.00 -10.23
N VAL A 141 2.83 -2.99 -9.58
CA VAL A 141 1.49 -2.89 -9.00
C VAL A 141 1.36 -3.78 -7.77
N VAL A 142 0.61 -3.35 -6.78
CA VAL A 142 0.25 -4.20 -5.64
C VAL A 142 -0.79 -5.21 -6.09
N THR A 143 -0.45 -6.49 -6.02
CA THR A 143 -1.33 -7.61 -6.34
C THR A 143 -1.80 -8.29 -5.06
N ARG A 144 -3.10 -8.55 -4.97
CA ARG A 144 -3.75 -9.13 -3.80
C ARG A 144 -4.35 -10.48 -4.16
N PHE A 145 -4.10 -11.49 -3.32
CA PHE A 145 -4.60 -12.84 -3.49
C PHE A 145 -5.51 -13.16 -2.30
N GLY A 146 -6.71 -13.63 -2.58
CA GLY A 146 -7.62 -14.20 -1.57
C GLY A 146 -7.36 -15.68 -1.33
N GLY A 147 -8.37 -16.41 -0.84
CA GLY A 147 -8.42 -17.86 -0.81
C GLY A 147 -7.53 -18.56 0.19
N ASP A 148 -7.37 -19.87 -0.01
CA ASP A 148 -6.68 -20.76 0.92
C ASP A 148 -5.20 -20.96 0.55
N LYS A 149 -4.44 -21.51 1.49
CA LYS A 149 -3.05 -21.91 1.24
C LYS A 149 -2.98 -22.96 0.13
N GLY A 150 -2.09 -22.74 -0.84
CA GLY A 150 -1.85 -23.63 -1.98
C GLY A 150 -2.82 -23.41 -3.14
N GLU A 151 -3.76 -22.49 -3.03
CA GLU A 151 -4.67 -22.15 -4.12
C GLU A 151 -3.91 -21.58 -5.32
N PRO A 152 -4.15 -22.09 -6.53
CA PRO A 152 -3.51 -21.60 -7.75
C PRO A 152 -4.21 -20.35 -8.27
N TYR A 153 -3.40 -19.46 -8.85
CA TYR A 153 -3.85 -18.26 -9.57
C TYR A 153 -3.10 -18.15 -10.88
N ASP A 154 -3.80 -17.79 -11.93
CA ASP A 154 -3.15 -17.20 -13.09
C ASP A 154 -2.93 -15.69 -12.82
N LEU A 155 -1.71 -15.25 -12.88
CA LEU A 155 -1.32 -13.84 -12.88
C LEU A 155 -1.08 -13.44 -14.32
N ILE A 156 -1.93 -12.55 -14.82
CA ILE A 156 -2.02 -12.25 -16.25
C ILE A 156 -1.71 -10.76 -16.46
N ILE A 157 -0.84 -10.48 -17.40
CA ILE A 157 -0.45 -9.12 -17.76
C ILE A 157 -1.11 -8.73 -19.07
N TYR A 158 -1.76 -7.59 -19.05
CA TYR A 158 -2.39 -6.98 -20.21
C TYR A 158 -1.74 -5.65 -20.56
N GLU A 159 -1.52 -5.42 -21.84
CA GLU A 159 -1.35 -4.09 -22.40
C GLU A 159 -2.73 -3.55 -22.78
N ALA A 160 -3.14 -2.43 -22.18
CA ALA A 160 -4.46 -1.84 -22.38
C ALA A 160 -4.34 -0.45 -23.01
N ASP A 161 -5.14 -0.20 -24.03
CA ASP A 161 -5.33 1.14 -24.53
C ASP A 161 -6.11 2.00 -23.52
N SER A 162 -6.33 3.29 -23.84
CA SER A 162 -7.00 4.21 -22.93
C SER A 162 -8.46 3.83 -22.64
N ILE A 163 -9.14 3.17 -23.58
CA ILE A 163 -10.54 2.76 -23.44
C ILE A 163 -10.61 1.56 -22.50
N ALA A 164 -9.78 0.54 -22.74
CA ALA A 164 -9.71 -0.64 -21.90
C ALA A 164 -9.24 -0.30 -20.47
N SER A 165 -8.26 0.59 -20.36
CA SER A 165 -7.76 1.07 -19.06
C SER A 165 -8.85 1.80 -18.27
N SER A 166 -9.63 2.67 -18.93
CA SER A 166 -10.77 3.36 -18.31
C SER A 166 -11.87 2.38 -17.88
N PHE A 167 -12.12 1.34 -18.66
CA PHE A 167 -13.07 0.27 -18.32
C PHE A 167 -12.64 -0.43 -17.03
N PHE A 168 -11.40 -0.89 -16.91
CA PHE A 168 -10.91 -1.56 -15.72
C PHE A 168 -10.94 -0.66 -14.48
N SER A 169 -10.54 0.60 -14.63
CA SER A 169 -10.61 1.60 -13.56
C SER A 169 -12.03 1.81 -13.05
N SER A 170 -12.98 1.97 -13.98
CA SER A 170 -14.39 2.18 -13.63
C SER A 170 -15.03 0.93 -13.01
N THR A 171 -14.62 -0.26 -13.44
CA THR A 171 -15.05 -1.54 -12.87
C THR A 171 -14.60 -1.66 -11.41
N ILE A 172 -13.31 -1.41 -11.13
CA ILE A 172 -12.81 -1.41 -9.75
C ILE A 172 -13.53 -0.36 -8.89
N ALA A 173 -13.79 0.82 -9.42
CA ALA A 173 -14.49 1.87 -8.69
C ALA A 173 -15.93 1.45 -8.32
N LYS A 174 -16.65 0.84 -9.26
CA LYS A 174 -18.00 0.31 -9.01
C LYS A 174 -18.01 -0.80 -7.97
N TRP A 175 -17.06 -1.74 -8.05
CA TRP A 175 -16.94 -2.80 -7.06
C TRP A 175 -16.65 -2.29 -5.65
N LYS A 176 -15.79 -1.28 -5.54
CA LYS A 176 -15.50 -0.63 -4.26
C LYS A 176 -16.73 0.09 -3.68
N GLU A 177 -17.50 0.76 -4.53
CA GLU A 177 -18.72 1.45 -4.11
C GLU A 177 -19.80 0.49 -3.65
N ALA A 178 -19.95 -0.66 -4.36
CA ALA A 178 -20.93 -1.69 -4.04
C ALA A 178 -20.47 -2.66 -2.91
N ASP A 179 -19.18 -2.61 -2.53
CA ASP A 179 -18.52 -3.61 -1.67
C ASP A 179 -18.72 -5.05 -2.19
N ASP A 180 -18.74 -5.19 -3.52
CA ASP A 180 -18.98 -6.46 -4.21
C ASP A 180 -18.01 -6.63 -5.39
N TYR A 181 -17.10 -7.58 -5.26
CA TYR A 181 -16.08 -7.89 -6.25
C TYR A 181 -16.50 -9.11 -7.08
N ALA A 182 -17.45 -8.91 -7.98
CA ALA A 182 -18.06 -9.98 -8.77
C ALA A 182 -17.11 -10.71 -9.74
N GLY A 183 -15.97 -10.08 -10.09
CA GLY A 183 -15.06 -10.55 -11.13
C GLY A 183 -15.62 -10.34 -12.56
N LEU A 184 -14.74 -10.22 -13.54
CA LEU A 184 -15.10 -10.12 -14.96
C LEU A 184 -15.09 -11.49 -15.63
N MET A 185 -16.01 -11.74 -16.54
CA MET A 185 -15.93 -12.88 -17.46
C MET A 185 -14.96 -12.56 -18.59
N LEU A 186 -14.47 -13.58 -19.31
CA LEU A 186 -13.54 -13.38 -20.42
C LEU A 186 -14.12 -12.45 -21.51
N GLU A 187 -15.40 -12.61 -21.79
CA GLU A 187 -16.12 -11.86 -22.83
C GLU A 187 -16.32 -10.37 -22.46
N GLU A 188 -16.15 -10.04 -21.19
CA GLU A 188 -16.23 -8.67 -20.68
C GLU A 188 -14.89 -7.93 -20.79
N ILE A 189 -13.78 -8.65 -21.08
CA ILE A 189 -12.47 -8.02 -21.28
C ILE A 189 -12.51 -7.21 -22.58
N PRO A 190 -12.23 -5.90 -22.55
CA PRO A 190 -12.29 -5.05 -23.73
C PRO A 190 -11.30 -5.49 -24.82
N ALA A 191 -11.67 -5.35 -26.07
CA ALA A 191 -10.81 -5.69 -27.22
C ALA A 191 -9.49 -4.90 -27.27
N GLY A 192 -9.44 -3.71 -26.63
CA GLY A 192 -8.21 -2.91 -26.48
C GLY A 192 -7.25 -3.42 -25.40
N ALA A 193 -7.58 -4.48 -24.70
CA ALA A 193 -6.71 -5.16 -23.71
C ALA A 193 -6.11 -6.43 -24.33
N ASN A 194 -4.81 -6.44 -24.54
CA ASN A 194 -4.08 -7.55 -25.13
C ASN A 194 -3.26 -8.28 -24.06
N GLU A 195 -3.50 -9.57 -23.87
CA GLU A 195 -2.69 -10.41 -22.98
C GLU A 195 -1.27 -10.54 -23.55
N VAL A 196 -0.25 -10.20 -22.73
CA VAL A 196 1.14 -10.25 -23.15
C VAL A 196 1.97 -11.27 -22.37
N GLU A 197 1.56 -11.61 -21.16
CA GLU A 197 2.23 -12.63 -20.35
C GLU A 197 1.26 -13.26 -19.35
N ARG A 198 1.47 -14.54 -19.04
CA ARG A 198 0.70 -15.29 -18.05
C ARG A 198 1.63 -16.17 -17.22
N LEU A 199 1.52 -16.06 -15.91
CA LEU A 199 2.26 -16.87 -14.95
C LEU A 199 1.27 -17.61 -14.04
N LYS A 200 1.64 -18.78 -13.57
CA LYS A 200 0.91 -19.48 -12.52
C LYS A 200 1.61 -19.26 -11.18
N VAL A 201 0.87 -18.84 -10.16
CA VAL A 201 1.39 -18.66 -8.80
C VAL A 201 0.50 -19.36 -7.79
N TYR A 202 1.02 -19.61 -6.59
CA TYR A 202 0.29 -20.33 -5.54
C TYR A 202 0.28 -19.54 -4.25
N SER A 203 -0.85 -19.52 -3.55
CA SER A 203 -0.93 -18.86 -2.25
C SER A 203 -0.05 -19.59 -1.21
N ARG A 204 0.86 -18.86 -0.57
CA ARG A 204 1.75 -19.41 0.46
C ARG A 204 1.03 -19.70 1.77
N LYS A 205 -0.04 -18.98 2.08
CA LYS A 205 -0.80 -19.06 3.31
C LYS A 205 -2.29 -18.80 3.06
N ASN A 206 -3.13 -18.99 4.09
CA ASN A 206 -4.54 -18.61 4.02
C ASN A 206 -4.66 -17.09 3.95
N CYS A 207 -5.37 -16.59 2.94
CA CYS A 207 -5.55 -15.17 2.64
C CYS A 207 -7.02 -14.72 2.73
N ARG A 208 -7.94 -15.58 3.18
CA ARG A 208 -9.36 -15.23 3.35
C ARG A 208 -9.52 -14.11 4.38
N GLY A 209 -10.23 -13.05 4.02
CA GLY A 209 -10.52 -11.93 4.90
C GLY A 209 -9.32 -11.04 5.25
N VAL A 210 -8.25 -11.07 4.46
CA VAL A 210 -7.05 -10.24 4.65
C VAL A 210 -7.16 -8.87 3.96
N PHE A 211 -8.23 -8.59 3.21
CA PHE A 211 -8.43 -7.36 2.42
C PHE A 211 -9.59 -6.54 2.93
#